data_40b163c56def899dab856cf73e235641
#
_entry.id   40b163c56def899dab856cf73e235641
#
_cell.length_a   1.000
_cell.length_b   1.000
_cell.length_c   1.000
_cell.angle_alpha   90.00
_cell.angle_beta   90.00
_cell.angle_gamma   90.00
#
_symmetry.space_group_name_H-M   'P 1'
#
loop_
_entity.id
_entity.type
_entity.pdbx_description
1 polymer ?
#
loop_
_entity_poly.entity_id
_entity_poly.type
_entity_poly.pdbx_seq_one_letter_code
_entity_poly.pdbx_strand_id
1 'polypeptide(L)'
;WRCGSVETCRKALRAMPVRGRLLRRQDGYSQKCMAKVILKDLKKVYPNTEKKKKVKKGEEAPEKKNNLQITDEGVVAVQQFSLEIADKEFIVLVGPSGCGKSTTLRMIAGLEDITSGELWIGDKLMNDVEPKDRDIAMVFQNYALYPHMTVYENMAFSLKLKKVPKDEIDKKVRQAAEILDITQYLDRKPKALSGGQRQRVAIARAIVRDPAVFLMDEPLSNLDAKLRNQMRAEIIKLRQRINTTFIYVTHDQTEAMTLGDRIVIMKDGFIQQIGTPQEVFDHPANLFVAGFIGTPQMNFFDAKLVKNSDGKYAVAIDGINVELAEDKQARLSAKNVPEQDVTLGVRPDHIMLCADGVKGTVDVSELMGSSVHLHISTHDHDVVVIVPTNGNAAHFPMGSEVNMIFGGNVAHVFSKETEKNLEW
;
A
#
# COMPACT_ATOMS: atom_id res chain seq x y z
N TRP A 1 -34.73 27.55 1.68
CA TRP A 1 -34.91 26.69 2.86
C TRP A 1 -33.81 27.06 3.83
N ARG A 2 -34.18 27.64 5.01
CA ARG A 2 -33.24 28.03 6.08
C ARG A 2 -32.77 26.80 6.80
N CYS A 3 -31.45 26.67 6.94
CA CYS A 3 -30.77 25.62 7.67
C CYS A 3 -31.03 25.79 9.18
N GLY A 4 -31.65 24.81 9.81
CA GLY A 4 -31.85 24.75 11.27
C GLY A 4 -30.49 24.47 11.95
N SER A 5 -30.32 25.04 13.13
CA SER A 5 -29.08 25.13 13.90
C SER A 5 -28.39 23.78 14.19
N VAL A 6 -27.07 23.83 14.30
CA VAL A 6 -26.12 22.75 14.66
C VAL A 6 -26.52 21.97 15.93
N GLU A 7 -27.39 22.55 16.77
CA GLU A 7 -27.89 21.93 18.01
C GLU A 7 -28.88 20.80 17.78
N THR A 8 -29.61 20.81 16.68
CA THR A 8 -30.58 19.75 16.32
C THR A 8 -29.88 18.46 15.87
N CYS A 9 -28.71 18.56 15.23
CA CYS A 9 -27.91 17.41 14.83
C CYS A 9 -27.24 16.70 16.03
N ARG A 10 -26.85 17.44 17.07
CA ARG A 10 -26.26 16.86 18.30
C ARG A 10 -27.23 16.07 19.15
N LYS A 11 -28.53 16.39 19.11
CA LYS A 11 -29.58 15.64 19.86
C LYS A 11 -29.95 14.33 19.18
N ALA A 12 -29.89 14.22 17.85
CA ALA A 12 -30.18 12.98 17.13
C ALA A 12 -29.12 11.89 17.34
N LEU A 13 -27.86 12.25 17.58
CA LEU A 13 -26.79 11.30 17.86
C LEU A 13 -26.75 10.73 19.28
N ARG A 14 -27.52 11.30 20.22
CA ARG A 14 -27.61 10.82 21.64
C ARG A 14 -28.75 9.84 21.92
N ALA A 15 -29.60 9.53 20.97
CA ALA A 15 -30.83 8.74 21.19
C ALA A 15 -30.83 7.34 20.55
N MET A 16 -29.69 6.79 20.19
CA MET A 16 -29.60 5.39 19.76
C MET A 16 -29.19 4.52 20.96
N PRO A 17 -30.07 3.64 21.47
CA PRO A 17 -29.68 2.70 22.50
C PRO A 17 -28.77 1.63 21.91
N VAL A 18 -27.50 1.62 22.31
CA VAL A 18 -26.57 0.51 22.09
C VAL A 18 -27.08 -0.67 22.94
N ARG A 19 -28.00 -1.48 22.42
CA ARG A 19 -28.29 -2.81 22.95
C ARG A 19 -27.35 -3.81 22.27
N GLY A 20 -26.11 -3.87 22.74
CA GLY A 20 -25.18 -4.95 22.49
C GLY A 20 -25.66 -6.21 23.21
N ARG A 21 -26.43 -7.09 22.54
CA ARG A 21 -26.47 -8.50 22.91
C ARG A 21 -25.19 -9.16 22.42
N LEU A 22 -24.22 -9.31 23.32
CA LEU A 22 -23.13 -10.27 23.17
C LEU A 22 -23.74 -11.67 23.05
N LEU A 23 -23.97 -12.14 21.84
CA LEU A 23 -24.10 -13.56 21.56
C LEU A 23 -22.69 -14.16 21.69
N ARG A 24 -22.38 -14.69 22.89
CA ARG A 24 -21.29 -15.65 23.07
C ARG A 24 -21.64 -16.89 22.24
N ARG A 25 -21.20 -16.95 21.00
CA ARG A 25 -21.01 -18.22 20.30
C ARG A 25 -19.66 -18.74 20.77
N GLN A 26 -19.69 -19.77 21.58
CA GLN A 26 -18.55 -20.65 21.83
C GLN A 26 -18.34 -21.46 20.54
N ASP A 27 -17.64 -20.89 19.57
CA ASP A 27 -17.11 -21.64 18.45
C ASP A 27 -15.74 -22.16 18.91
N GLY A 28 -15.60 -23.49 18.96
CA GLY A 28 -14.40 -24.19 19.39
C GLY A 28 -13.21 -24.01 18.47
N TYR A 29 -12.68 -22.79 18.41
CA TYR A 29 -11.36 -22.52 17.89
C TYR A 29 -10.35 -22.73 19.02
N SER A 30 -9.47 -23.72 18.84
CA SER A 30 -8.29 -23.94 19.65
C SER A 30 -7.59 -22.60 19.92
N GLN A 31 -7.15 -22.37 21.16
CA GLN A 31 -6.25 -21.27 21.51
C GLN A 31 -4.96 -21.44 20.71
N LYS A 32 -4.92 -20.85 19.48
CA LYS A 32 -3.71 -20.82 18.66
C LYS A 32 -2.71 -19.86 19.31
N CYS A 33 -1.46 -20.27 19.40
CA CYS A 33 -0.35 -19.41 19.77
C CYS A 33 -0.39 -18.10 18.93
N MET A 34 -0.11 -16.96 19.58
CA MET A 34 0.00 -15.66 18.93
C MET A 34 0.95 -15.75 17.73
N ALA A 35 0.48 -15.37 16.55
CA ALA A 35 1.25 -15.45 15.31
C ALA A 35 1.95 -14.12 15.00
N LYS A 36 2.72 -13.60 15.97
CA LYS A 36 3.63 -12.47 15.72
C LYS A 36 4.67 -12.90 14.69
N VAL A 37 4.93 -12.05 13.70
CA VAL A 37 5.98 -12.27 12.69
C VAL A 37 7.06 -11.21 12.86
N ILE A 38 8.31 -11.64 13.00
CA ILE A 38 9.45 -10.75 13.17
C ILE A 38 10.47 -11.04 12.08
N LEU A 39 10.80 -10.00 11.34
CA LEU A 39 11.86 -9.98 10.34
C LEU A 39 12.97 -9.08 10.88
N LYS A 40 14.19 -9.61 11.03
CA LYS A 40 15.35 -8.86 11.52
C LYS A 40 16.44 -8.88 10.45
N ASP A 41 16.72 -7.70 9.92
CA ASP A 41 17.80 -7.43 8.95
C ASP A 41 17.83 -8.43 7.79
N LEU A 42 16.63 -8.82 7.28
CA LEU A 42 16.56 -9.76 6.18
C LEU A 42 17.24 -9.19 4.94
N LYS A 43 18.10 -10.02 4.35
CA LYS A 43 18.79 -9.75 3.10
C LYS A 43 18.59 -10.90 2.12
N LYS A 44 18.34 -10.57 0.85
CA LYS A 44 18.33 -11.53 -0.26
C LYS A 44 19.24 -11.05 -1.35
N VAL A 45 20.23 -11.87 -1.68
CA VAL A 45 21.12 -11.68 -2.81
C VAL A 45 20.94 -12.85 -3.79
N TYR A 46 20.65 -12.54 -5.04
CA TYR A 46 20.66 -13.53 -6.12
C TYR A 46 22.05 -13.56 -6.75
N PRO A 47 22.78 -14.68 -6.69
CA PRO A 47 24.13 -14.76 -7.22
C PRO A 47 24.14 -14.51 -8.73
N ASN A 48 25.18 -13.81 -9.22
CA ASN A 48 25.37 -13.59 -10.65
C ASN A 48 25.63 -14.93 -11.36
N THR A 49 24.64 -15.44 -12.07
CA THR A 49 24.73 -16.67 -12.89
C THR A 49 25.36 -16.42 -14.26
N GLU A 50 25.57 -15.18 -14.67
CA GLU A 50 26.22 -14.88 -15.95
C GLU A 50 27.73 -15.10 -15.84
N LYS A 51 28.20 -16.26 -16.34
CA LYS A 51 29.58 -16.39 -16.79
C LYS A 51 29.89 -15.21 -17.69
N LYS A 52 30.91 -14.38 -17.36
CA LYS A 52 31.40 -13.26 -18.17
C LYS A 52 31.49 -13.70 -19.63
N LYS A 53 30.46 -13.47 -20.44
CA LYS A 53 30.59 -13.51 -21.90
C LYS A 53 31.58 -12.42 -22.23
N LYS A 54 32.73 -12.80 -22.78
CA LYS A 54 33.70 -11.85 -23.32
C LYS A 54 32.97 -10.95 -24.32
N VAL A 55 32.71 -9.72 -23.91
CA VAL A 55 32.13 -8.69 -24.78
C VAL A 55 33.12 -8.48 -25.89
N LYS A 56 32.71 -8.77 -27.13
CA LYS A 56 33.49 -8.41 -28.32
C LYS A 56 33.56 -6.89 -28.36
N LYS A 57 34.79 -6.39 -28.51
CA LYS A 57 35.08 -4.96 -28.61
C LYS A 57 34.22 -4.36 -29.73
N GLY A 58 33.24 -3.50 -29.37
CA GLY A 58 32.48 -2.73 -30.36
C GLY A 58 30.93 -2.75 -30.22
N GLU A 59 30.33 -3.50 -29.30
CA GLU A 59 28.89 -3.43 -29.07
C GLU A 59 28.61 -2.84 -27.69
N GLU A 60 27.96 -1.67 -27.68
CA GLU A 60 27.38 -1.12 -26.45
C GLU A 60 26.28 -2.06 -25.98
N ALA A 61 26.44 -2.66 -24.78
CA ALA A 61 25.41 -3.47 -24.17
C ALA A 61 24.19 -2.58 -23.86
N PRO A 62 22.97 -3.02 -24.16
CA PRO A 62 21.78 -2.25 -23.79
C PRO A 62 21.75 -2.11 -22.26
N GLU A 63 21.76 -0.88 -21.76
CA GLU A 63 21.58 -0.57 -20.36
C GLU A 63 20.23 -1.16 -19.89
N LYS A 64 20.29 -2.31 -19.24
CA LYS A 64 19.16 -2.78 -18.44
C LYS A 64 19.07 -1.85 -17.24
N LYS A 65 18.13 -0.92 -17.25
CA LYS A 65 17.73 -0.08 -16.10
C LYS A 65 17.11 -0.96 -15.00
N ASN A 66 17.91 -1.80 -14.36
CA ASN A 66 17.57 -2.42 -13.10
C ASN A 66 18.19 -1.53 -12.01
N ASN A 67 17.38 -0.78 -11.29
CA ASN A 67 17.80 0.07 -10.17
C ASN A 67 18.25 -0.74 -8.93
N LEU A 68 18.27 -2.07 -9.00
CA LEU A 68 18.77 -2.93 -7.94
C LEU A 68 20.30 -2.85 -7.84
N GLN A 69 20.81 -2.81 -6.63
CA GLN A 69 22.26 -2.81 -6.40
C GLN A 69 22.87 -4.12 -6.90
N ILE A 70 23.81 -4.01 -7.83
CA ILE A 70 24.61 -5.13 -8.31
C ILE A 70 25.94 -5.06 -7.55
N THR A 71 26.18 -6.08 -6.71
CA THR A 71 27.44 -6.26 -5.98
C THR A 71 28.26 -7.38 -6.62
N ASP A 72 29.49 -7.56 -6.18
CA ASP A 72 30.33 -8.70 -6.61
C ASP A 72 29.68 -10.05 -6.26
N GLU A 73 28.85 -10.11 -5.21
CA GLU A 73 28.12 -11.29 -4.76
C GLU A 73 26.86 -11.57 -5.62
N GLY A 74 26.31 -10.56 -6.28
CA GLY A 74 25.09 -10.69 -7.10
C GLY A 74 24.16 -9.50 -7.04
N VAL A 75 22.90 -9.73 -7.43
CA VAL A 75 21.83 -8.74 -7.42
C VAL A 75 21.16 -8.74 -6.05
N VAL A 76 21.23 -7.62 -5.35
CA VAL A 76 20.59 -7.45 -4.03
C VAL A 76 19.11 -7.11 -4.23
N ALA A 77 18.23 -8.05 -3.94
CA ALA A 77 16.79 -7.88 -4.11
C ALA A 77 16.08 -7.33 -2.86
N VAL A 78 16.61 -7.64 -1.67
CA VAL A 78 16.10 -7.14 -0.37
C VAL A 78 17.29 -6.86 0.52
N GLN A 79 17.31 -5.71 1.18
CA GLN A 79 18.41 -5.27 2.01
C GLN A 79 17.93 -4.67 3.32
N GLN A 80 18.49 -5.14 4.45
CA GLN A 80 18.22 -4.63 5.81
C GLN A 80 16.71 -4.51 6.12
N PHE A 81 15.92 -5.52 5.70
CA PHE A 81 14.49 -5.48 5.90
C PHE A 81 14.14 -5.92 7.31
N SER A 82 13.81 -4.96 8.17
CA SER A 82 13.40 -5.22 9.56
C SER A 82 11.97 -4.76 9.78
N LEU A 83 11.11 -5.67 10.23
CA LEU A 83 9.69 -5.44 10.46
C LEU A 83 9.17 -6.37 11.56
N GLU A 84 8.44 -5.80 12.49
CA GLU A 84 7.67 -6.53 13.48
C GLU A 84 6.19 -6.41 13.17
N ILE A 85 5.51 -7.54 13.00
CA ILE A 85 4.08 -7.65 12.68
C ILE A 85 3.39 -8.26 13.90
N ALA A 86 2.40 -7.56 14.44
CA ALA A 86 1.61 -8.03 15.55
C ALA A 86 0.68 -9.19 15.16
N ASP A 87 0.24 -9.98 16.15
CA ASP A 87 -0.78 -11.00 15.91
C ASP A 87 -2.07 -10.35 15.38
N LYS A 88 -2.65 -10.94 14.31
CA LYS A 88 -3.87 -10.49 13.64
C LYS A 88 -3.77 -9.14 12.92
N GLU A 89 -2.59 -8.61 12.78
CA GLU A 89 -2.35 -7.40 12.01
C GLU A 89 -2.41 -7.67 10.50
N PHE A 90 -2.92 -6.69 9.75
CA PHE A 90 -2.93 -6.70 8.28
C PHE A 90 -1.84 -5.75 7.78
N ILE A 91 -0.73 -6.31 7.34
CA ILE A 91 0.39 -5.56 6.76
C ILE A 91 0.31 -5.58 5.24
N VAL A 92 0.51 -4.43 4.60
CA VAL A 92 0.62 -4.32 3.14
C VAL A 92 2.01 -3.87 2.74
N LEU A 93 2.70 -4.68 1.94
CA LEU A 93 3.94 -4.30 1.26
C LEU A 93 3.59 -3.68 -0.09
N VAL A 94 3.97 -2.42 -0.31
CA VAL A 94 3.67 -1.68 -1.54
C VAL A 94 4.92 -1.01 -2.09
N GLY A 95 4.97 -0.80 -3.41
CA GLY A 95 6.09 -0.16 -4.09
C GLY A 95 6.16 -0.51 -5.58
N PRO A 96 7.08 0.07 -6.34
CA PRO A 96 7.27 -0.19 -7.75
C PRO A 96 7.56 -1.67 -8.06
N SER A 97 7.38 -2.06 -9.32
CA SER A 97 7.77 -3.40 -9.77
C SER A 97 9.27 -3.63 -9.57
N GLY A 98 9.62 -4.82 -9.05
CA GLY A 98 11.01 -5.20 -8.83
C GLY A 98 11.64 -4.69 -7.52
N CYS A 99 10.94 -3.95 -6.65
CA CYS A 99 11.51 -3.43 -5.40
C CYS A 99 11.66 -4.46 -4.25
N GLY A 100 11.42 -5.76 -4.49
CA GLY A 100 11.67 -6.82 -3.50
C GLY A 100 10.44 -7.33 -2.75
N LYS A 101 9.21 -6.81 -2.95
CA LYS A 101 7.98 -7.21 -2.23
C LYS A 101 7.69 -8.71 -2.28
N SER A 102 7.52 -9.26 -3.49
CA SER A 102 7.24 -10.69 -3.68
C SER A 102 8.41 -11.56 -3.23
N THR A 103 9.65 -11.08 -3.35
CA THR A 103 10.83 -11.78 -2.81
C THR A 103 10.74 -11.88 -1.28
N THR A 104 10.41 -10.78 -0.59
CA THR A 104 10.19 -10.76 0.87
C THR A 104 9.07 -11.72 1.27
N LEU A 105 7.93 -11.68 0.55
CA LEU A 105 6.80 -12.58 0.81
C LEU A 105 7.20 -14.06 0.63
N ARG A 106 7.98 -14.38 -0.42
CA ARG A 106 8.47 -15.74 -0.68
C ARG A 106 9.48 -16.21 0.35
N MET A 107 10.34 -15.33 0.88
CA MET A 107 11.21 -15.66 2.02
C MET A 107 10.38 -16.03 3.26
N ILE A 108 9.31 -15.27 3.57
CA ILE A 108 8.40 -15.62 4.67
C ILE A 108 7.71 -16.97 4.42
N ALA A 109 7.34 -17.23 3.17
CA ALA A 109 6.75 -18.52 2.78
C ALA A 109 7.74 -19.70 2.80
N GLY A 110 9.05 -19.44 2.83
CA GLY A 110 10.10 -20.47 2.68
C GLY A 110 10.27 -20.96 1.24
N LEU A 111 9.77 -20.19 0.27
CA LEU A 111 9.93 -20.48 -1.16
C LEU A 111 11.19 -19.85 -1.75
N GLU A 112 11.83 -18.97 -0.99
CA GLU A 112 13.12 -18.34 -1.28
C GLU A 112 13.98 -18.42 -0.02
N ASP A 113 15.26 -18.77 -0.18
CA ASP A 113 16.21 -18.80 0.92
C ASP A 113 16.56 -17.40 1.38
N ILE A 114 16.74 -17.21 2.67
CA ILE A 114 17.23 -15.99 3.29
C ILE A 114 18.75 -15.98 3.20
N THR A 115 19.36 -14.95 2.58
CA THR A 115 20.83 -14.86 2.49
C THR A 115 21.45 -14.50 3.82
N SER A 116 20.84 -13.57 4.58
CA SER A 116 21.22 -13.23 5.96
C SER A 116 20.03 -12.60 6.69
N GLY A 117 20.13 -12.51 8.02
CA GLY A 117 19.06 -12.04 8.89
C GLY A 117 18.21 -13.19 9.45
N GLU A 118 17.16 -12.86 10.20
CA GLU A 118 16.33 -13.82 10.93
C GLU A 118 14.85 -13.61 10.63
N LEU A 119 14.11 -14.70 10.43
CA LEU A 119 12.66 -14.73 10.32
C LEU A 119 12.07 -15.56 11.45
N TRP A 120 11.19 -14.97 12.24
CA TRP A 120 10.47 -15.64 13.33
C TRP A 120 8.97 -15.62 13.08
N ILE A 121 8.28 -16.71 13.35
CA ILE A 121 6.82 -16.81 13.41
C ILE A 121 6.46 -17.37 14.78
N GLY A 122 5.79 -16.57 15.60
CA GLY A 122 5.70 -16.84 17.03
C GLY A 122 7.09 -16.87 17.66
N ASP A 123 7.36 -17.93 18.42
CA ASP A 123 8.65 -18.13 19.12
C ASP A 123 9.63 -19.03 18.33
N LYS A 124 9.32 -19.33 17.05
CA LYS A 124 10.11 -20.26 16.24
C LYS A 124 10.87 -19.54 15.14
N LEU A 125 12.19 -19.77 15.08
CA LEU A 125 13.03 -19.34 13.95
C LEU A 125 12.68 -20.16 12.70
N MET A 126 12.44 -19.49 11.57
CA MET A 126 11.93 -20.10 10.34
C MET A 126 12.96 -20.22 9.21
N ASN A 127 14.19 -19.74 9.39
CA ASN A 127 15.17 -19.70 8.30
C ASN A 127 15.33 -21.05 7.58
N ASP A 128 15.48 -22.14 8.33
CA ASP A 128 15.70 -23.49 7.80
C ASP A 128 14.45 -24.38 7.81
N VAL A 129 13.26 -23.79 8.12
CA VAL A 129 12.01 -24.55 8.18
C VAL A 129 11.40 -24.64 6.79
N GLU A 130 11.11 -25.85 6.31
CA GLU A 130 10.46 -26.06 5.02
C GLU A 130 9.05 -25.42 4.95
N PRO A 131 8.60 -24.97 3.76
CA PRO A 131 7.29 -24.32 3.59
C PRO A 131 6.10 -25.11 4.13
N LYS A 132 6.15 -26.46 4.04
CA LYS A 132 5.07 -27.34 4.51
C LYS A 132 4.88 -27.32 6.03
N ASP A 133 5.97 -27.02 6.77
CA ASP A 133 6.06 -27.06 8.23
C ASP A 133 5.95 -25.66 8.86
N ARG A 134 5.84 -24.62 8.03
CA ARG A 134 5.45 -23.27 8.45
C ARG A 134 3.91 -23.19 8.51
N ASP A 135 3.34 -22.77 9.61
CA ASP A 135 1.86 -22.64 9.72
C ASP A 135 1.33 -21.43 8.93
N ILE A 136 1.53 -21.47 7.63
CA ILE A 136 1.17 -20.41 6.67
C ILE A 136 0.28 -20.94 5.56
N ALA A 137 -0.47 -20.03 4.92
CA ALA A 137 -1.10 -20.26 3.62
C ALA A 137 -0.79 -19.11 2.69
N MET A 138 -0.60 -19.41 1.39
CA MET A 138 -0.27 -18.40 0.38
C MET A 138 -1.25 -18.44 -0.79
N VAL A 139 -1.71 -17.27 -1.19
CA VAL A 139 -2.46 -17.02 -2.42
C VAL A 139 -1.53 -16.37 -3.43
N PHE A 140 -1.34 -17.01 -4.57
CA PHE A 140 -0.48 -16.55 -5.66
C PHE A 140 -1.23 -15.65 -6.64
N GLN A 141 -0.52 -14.80 -7.33
CA GLN A 141 -1.03 -13.89 -8.36
C GLN A 141 -1.84 -14.61 -9.47
N ASN A 142 -1.40 -15.82 -9.87
CA ASN A 142 -2.06 -16.63 -10.87
C ASN A 142 -3.08 -17.65 -10.31
N TYR A 143 -3.47 -17.48 -9.02
CA TYR A 143 -4.37 -18.33 -8.24
C TYR A 143 -3.85 -19.76 -8.03
N ALA A 144 -3.01 -20.30 -8.88
CA ALA A 144 -2.39 -21.63 -8.85
C ALA A 144 -3.40 -22.77 -8.54
N LEU A 145 -4.62 -22.71 -9.12
CA LEU A 145 -5.63 -23.76 -8.95
C LEU A 145 -5.26 -24.99 -9.78
N TYR A 146 -5.53 -26.18 -9.25
CA TYR A 146 -5.38 -27.45 -9.97
C TYR A 146 -6.49 -27.59 -11.02
N PRO A 147 -6.18 -27.52 -12.33
CA PRO A 147 -7.21 -27.37 -13.37
C PRO A 147 -8.06 -28.63 -13.58
N HIS A 148 -7.54 -29.80 -13.22
CA HIS A 148 -8.21 -31.09 -13.35
C HIS A 148 -9.14 -31.43 -12.17
N MET A 149 -8.98 -30.74 -11.03
CA MET A 149 -9.76 -30.92 -9.82
C MET A 149 -10.98 -29.98 -9.80
N THR A 150 -12.07 -30.42 -9.14
CA THR A 150 -13.20 -29.55 -8.82
C THR A 150 -12.81 -28.47 -7.79
N VAL A 151 -13.69 -27.49 -7.55
CA VAL A 151 -13.50 -26.50 -6.48
C VAL A 151 -13.38 -27.19 -5.13
N TYR A 152 -14.28 -28.12 -4.82
CA TYR A 152 -14.22 -28.91 -3.59
C TYR A 152 -12.86 -29.62 -3.43
N GLU A 153 -12.42 -30.31 -4.49
CA GLU A 153 -11.15 -31.04 -4.45
C GLU A 153 -9.93 -30.11 -4.28
N ASN A 154 -9.94 -28.95 -4.96
CA ASN A 154 -8.90 -27.91 -4.75
C ASN A 154 -8.80 -27.47 -3.29
N MET A 155 -9.95 -27.23 -2.66
CA MET A 155 -10.01 -26.79 -1.26
C MET A 155 -9.61 -27.95 -0.31
N ALA A 156 -10.09 -29.16 -0.56
CA ALA A 156 -9.85 -30.33 0.29
C ALA A 156 -8.41 -30.87 0.19
N PHE A 157 -7.66 -30.54 -0.87
CA PHE A 157 -6.41 -31.19 -1.22
C PHE A 157 -5.38 -31.20 -0.09
N SER A 158 -5.14 -30.06 0.52
CA SER A 158 -4.15 -29.93 1.63
C SER A 158 -4.54 -30.73 2.88
N LEU A 159 -5.84 -30.81 3.20
CA LEU A 159 -6.34 -31.60 4.33
C LEU A 159 -6.26 -33.10 4.05
N LYS A 160 -6.51 -33.52 2.81
CA LYS A 160 -6.32 -34.92 2.39
C LYS A 160 -4.87 -35.37 2.54
N LEU A 161 -3.89 -34.51 2.17
CA LEU A 161 -2.46 -34.79 2.36
C LEU A 161 -2.09 -34.93 3.84
N LYS A 162 -2.71 -34.13 4.72
CA LYS A 162 -2.56 -34.22 6.19
C LYS A 162 -3.34 -35.39 6.80
N LYS A 163 -4.03 -36.22 5.98
CA LYS A 163 -4.84 -37.38 6.41
C LYS A 163 -5.95 -37.00 7.41
N VAL A 164 -6.52 -35.80 7.30
CA VAL A 164 -7.66 -35.37 8.10
C VAL A 164 -8.89 -36.25 7.77
N PRO A 165 -9.76 -36.60 8.74
CA PRO A 165 -10.99 -37.36 8.51
C PRO A 165 -11.91 -36.70 7.48
N LYS A 166 -12.59 -37.52 6.67
CA LYS A 166 -13.44 -37.03 5.57
C LYS A 166 -14.55 -36.07 6.04
N ASP A 167 -15.19 -36.36 7.16
CA ASP A 167 -16.27 -35.56 7.73
C ASP A 167 -15.77 -34.18 8.17
N GLU A 168 -14.57 -34.12 8.74
CA GLU A 168 -13.93 -32.86 9.11
C GLU A 168 -13.51 -32.05 7.87
N ILE A 169 -13.02 -32.72 6.81
CA ILE A 169 -12.72 -32.06 5.53
C ILE A 169 -13.98 -31.44 4.94
N ASP A 170 -15.09 -32.18 4.86
CA ASP A 170 -16.35 -31.69 4.31
C ASP A 170 -16.86 -30.48 5.09
N LYS A 171 -16.83 -30.56 6.42
CA LYS A 171 -17.21 -29.45 7.31
C LYS A 171 -16.37 -28.19 7.05
N LYS A 172 -15.04 -28.30 7.04
CA LYS A 172 -14.14 -27.15 6.81
C LYS A 172 -14.29 -26.57 5.39
N VAL A 173 -14.43 -27.42 4.38
CA VAL A 173 -14.61 -26.97 2.99
C VAL A 173 -15.91 -26.19 2.83
N ARG A 174 -17.04 -26.69 3.37
CA ARG A 174 -18.34 -26.00 3.31
C ARG A 174 -18.32 -24.70 4.08
N GLN A 175 -17.75 -24.66 5.26
CA GLN A 175 -17.59 -23.42 6.04
C GLN A 175 -16.78 -22.36 5.26
N ALA A 176 -15.66 -22.73 4.66
CA ALA A 176 -14.86 -21.80 3.86
C ALA A 176 -15.60 -21.37 2.57
N ALA A 177 -16.38 -22.26 1.98
CA ALA A 177 -17.21 -21.96 0.80
C ALA A 177 -18.35 -20.98 1.13
N GLU A 178 -18.96 -21.09 2.30
CA GLU A 178 -19.98 -20.15 2.79
C GLU A 178 -19.39 -18.77 3.07
N ILE A 179 -18.19 -18.69 3.69
CA ILE A 179 -17.52 -17.41 3.98
C ILE A 179 -17.31 -16.58 2.70
N LEU A 180 -17.02 -17.24 1.57
CA LEU A 180 -16.69 -16.61 0.30
C LEU A 180 -17.79 -16.69 -0.76
N ASP A 181 -18.99 -17.16 -0.38
CA ASP A 181 -20.16 -17.30 -1.28
C ASP A 181 -19.85 -18.08 -2.57
N ILE A 182 -19.24 -19.27 -2.41
CA ILE A 182 -18.86 -20.16 -3.52
C ILE A 182 -19.45 -21.56 -3.40
N THR A 183 -20.37 -21.81 -2.46
CA THR A 183 -20.97 -23.13 -2.20
C THR A 183 -21.60 -23.74 -3.47
N GLN A 184 -22.24 -22.92 -4.31
CA GLN A 184 -22.88 -23.32 -5.57
C GLN A 184 -21.87 -23.72 -6.67
N TYR A 185 -20.58 -23.54 -6.45
CA TYR A 185 -19.52 -23.85 -7.43
C TYR A 185 -18.66 -25.04 -7.04
N LEU A 186 -18.93 -25.70 -5.90
CA LEU A 186 -18.08 -26.77 -5.35
C LEU A 186 -17.81 -27.91 -6.34
N ASP A 187 -18.78 -28.25 -7.18
CA ASP A 187 -18.66 -29.33 -8.16
C ASP A 187 -18.08 -28.89 -9.52
N ARG A 188 -17.83 -27.57 -9.70
CA ARG A 188 -17.27 -27.04 -10.94
C ARG A 188 -15.76 -27.16 -10.98
N LYS A 189 -15.20 -27.20 -12.20
CA LYS A 189 -13.76 -27.10 -12.43
C LYS A 189 -13.35 -25.65 -12.67
N PRO A 190 -12.07 -25.25 -12.41
CA PRO A 190 -11.59 -23.88 -12.55
C PRO A 190 -11.85 -23.23 -13.91
N LYS A 191 -11.85 -24.02 -15.01
CA LYS A 191 -12.14 -23.50 -16.37
C LYS A 191 -13.57 -22.97 -16.53
N ALA A 192 -14.51 -23.42 -15.70
CA ALA A 192 -15.93 -23.01 -15.73
C ALA A 192 -16.22 -21.82 -14.79
N LEU A 193 -15.19 -21.15 -14.29
CA LEU A 193 -15.28 -20.05 -13.34
C LEU A 193 -14.77 -18.73 -13.95
N SER A 194 -15.38 -17.62 -13.56
CA SER A 194 -14.87 -16.28 -13.85
C SER A 194 -13.57 -15.99 -13.07
N GLY A 195 -12.85 -14.91 -13.42
CA GLY A 195 -11.63 -14.48 -12.71
C GLY A 195 -11.85 -14.33 -11.21
N GLY A 196 -12.87 -13.58 -10.79
CA GLY A 196 -13.18 -13.37 -9.39
C GLY A 196 -13.63 -14.64 -8.66
N GLN A 197 -14.35 -15.55 -9.34
CA GLN A 197 -14.70 -16.84 -8.77
C GLN A 197 -13.46 -17.71 -8.55
N ARG A 198 -12.52 -17.75 -9.51
CA ARG A 198 -11.23 -18.45 -9.32
C ARG A 198 -10.44 -17.90 -8.15
N GLN A 199 -10.44 -16.58 -7.99
CA GLN A 199 -9.77 -15.94 -6.86
C GLN A 199 -10.41 -16.32 -5.53
N ARG A 200 -11.75 -16.25 -5.39
CA ARG A 200 -12.45 -16.69 -4.18
C ARG A 200 -12.13 -18.16 -3.85
N VAL A 201 -12.05 -19.02 -4.84
CA VAL A 201 -11.63 -20.42 -4.66
C VAL A 201 -10.18 -20.53 -4.15
N ALA A 202 -9.25 -19.72 -4.67
CA ALA A 202 -7.86 -19.71 -4.21
C ALA A 202 -7.74 -19.25 -2.74
N ILE A 203 -8.51 -18.21 -2.37
CA ILE A 203 -8.60 -17.72 -0.99
C ILE A 203 -9.23 -18.80 -0.09
N ALA A 204 -10.36 -19.43 -0.53
CA ALA A 204 -11.01 -20.51 0.22
C ALA A 204 -10.08 -21.69 0.48
N ARG A 205 -9.32 -22.12 -0.56
CA ARG A 205 -8.30 -23.18 -0.43
C ARG A 205 -7.26 -22.86 0.63
N ALA A 206 -6.90 -21.57 0.78
CA ALA A 206 -5.96 -21.13 1.79
C ALA A 206 -6.59 -21.11 3.20
N ILE A 207 -7.85 -20.63 3.33
CA ILE A 207 -8.58 -20.54 4.61
C ILE A 207 -8.83 -21.92 5.22
N VAL A 208 -9.18 -22.93 4.40
CA VAL A 208 -9.47 -24.30 4.88
C VAL A 208 -8.34 -24.86 5.73
N ARG A 209 -7.10 -24.42 5.53
CA ARG A 209 -5.93 -24.84 6.33
C ARG A 209 -5.89 -24.23 7.72
N ASP A 210 -6.68 -23.18 7.96
CA ASP A 210 -6.68 -22.39 9.20
C ASP A 210 -5.25 -21.92 9.60
N PRO A 211 -4.55 -21.14 8.74
CA PRO A 211 -3.15 -20.79 8.93
C PRO A 211 -2.97 -19.73 10.02
N ALA A 212 -1.81 -19.72 10.68
CA ALA A 212 -1.41 -18.66 11.59
C ALA A 212 -1.09 -17.36 10.84
N VAL A 213 -0.48 -17.46 9.64
CA VAL A 213 -0.15 -16.32 8.78
C VAL A 213 -0.70 -16.54 7.38
N PHE A 214 -1.40 -15.54 6.85
CA PHE A 214 -2.01 -15.53 5.53
C PHE A 214 -1.23 -14.63 4.58
N LEU A 215 -0.61 -15.20 3.57
CA LEU A 215 0.22 -14.50 2.59
C LEU A 215 -0.53 -14.31 1.28
N MET A 216 -0.51 -13.11 0.71
CA MET A 216 -1.16 -12.79 -0.56
C MET A 216 -0.19 -12.04 -1.50
N ASP A 217 0.19 -12.67 -2.61
CA ASP A 217 1.08 -12.09 -3.63
C ASP A 217 0.25 -11.52 -4.79
N GLU A 218 0.01 -10.23 -4.81
CA GLU A 218 -0.76 -9.48 -5.81
C GLU A 218 -2.09 -10.15 -6.23
N PRO A 219 -2.96 -10.54 -5.30
CA PRO A 219 -4.10 -11.40 -5.61
C PRO A 219 -5.13 -10.72 -6.51
N LEU A 220 -5.19 -9.38 -6.59
CA LEU A 220 -6.19 -8.64 -7.37
C LEU A 220 -5.68 -8.11 -8.71
N SER A 221 -4.39 -8.28 -9.03
CA SER A 221 -3.75 -7.68 -10.22
C SER A 221 -4.38 -8.13 -11.55
N ASN A 222 -4.88 -9.36 -11.63
CA ASN A 222 -5.46 -9.96 -12.85
C ASN A 222 -6.97 -9.70 -13.01
N LEU A 223 -7.56 -8.78 -12.23
CA LEU A 223 -8.98 -8.46 -12.26
C LEU A 223 -9.23 -7.10 -12.91
N ASP A 224 -10.37 -6.96 -13.58
CA ASP A 224 -10.86 -5.65 -14.01
C ASP A 224 -11.20 -4.73 -12.83
N ALA A 225 -11.28 -3.42 -13.05
CA ALA A 225 -11.46 -2.41 -12.01
C ALA A 225 -12.73 -2.62 -11.15
N LYS A 226 -13.86 -3.01 -11.78
CA LYS A 226 -15.13 -3.25 -11.07
C LYS A 226 -15.00 -4.45 -10.14
N LEU A 227 -14.45 -5.55 -10.65
CA LEU A 227 -14.28 -6.78 -9.89
C LEU A 227 -13.22 -6.61 -8.80
N ARG A 228 -12.13 -5.85 -9.06
CA ARG A 228 -11.11 -5.51 -8.07
C ARG A 228 -11.72 -4.77 -6.88
N ASN A 229 -12.58 -3.77 -7.12
CA ASN A 229 -13.28 -3.04 -6.06
C ASN A 229 -14.19 -3.95 -5.22
N GLN A 230 -14.92 -4.87 -5.86
CA GLN A 230 -15.75 -5.85 -5.16
C GLN A 230 -14.90 -6.80 -4.30
N MET A 231 -13.83 -7.34 -4.87
CA MET A 231 -12.97 -8.29 -4.15
C MET A 231 -12.20 -7.63 -3.00
N ARG A 232 -11.82 -6.35 -3.13
CA ARG A 232 -11.22 -5.59 -2.02
C ARG A 232 -12.19 -5.50 -0.83
N ALA A 233 -13.46 -5.18 -1.08
CA ALA A 233 -14.50 -5.17 -0.04
C ALA A 233 -14.69 -6.57 0.59
N GLU A 234 -14.59 -7.65 -0.20
CA GLU A 234 -14.66 -9.02 0.32
C GLU A 234 -13.46 -9.39 1.21
N ILE A 235 -12.25 -8.94 0.86
CA ILE A 235 -11.05 -9.15 1.70
C ILE A 235 -11.19 -8.43 3.05
N ILE A 236 -11.76 -7.20 3.06
CA ILE A 236 -12.06 -6.49 4.32
C ILE A 236 -13.03 -7.28 5.20
N LYS A 237 -14.12 -7.79 4.62
CA LYS A 237 -15.08 -8.64 5.35
C LYS A 237 -14.45 -9.95 5.82
N LEU A 238 -13.61 -10.55 4.98
CA LEU A 238 -12.90 -11.77 5.30
C LEU A 238 -12.01 -11.59 6.52
N ARG A 239 -11.20 -10.52 6.54
CA ARG A 239 -10.35 -10.18 7.67
C ARG A 239 -11.11 -10.14 9.00
N GLN A 240 -12.35 -9.60 9.00
CA GLN A 240 -13.19 -9.54 10.20
C GLN A 240 -13.71 -10.91 10.67
N ARG A 241 -13.78 -11.89 9.75
CA ARG A 241 -14.29 -13.23 10.02
C ARG A 241 -13.22 -14.23 10.43
N ILE A 242 -12.01 -14.05 9.92
CA ILE A 242 -10.88 -14.94 10.24
C ILE A 242 -9.84 -14.21 11.10
N ASN A 243 -9.43 -14.89 12.15
CA ASN A 243 -8.56 -14.33 13.19
C ASN A 243 -7.11 -14.73 12.91
N THR A 244 -6.48 -14.12 11.91
CA THR A 244 -5.19 -14.51 11.33
C THR A 244 -4.38 -13.25 10.99
N THR A 245 -3.06 -13.33 11.07
CA THR A 245 -2.14 -12.29 10.63
C THR A 245 -2.04 -12.29 9.09
N PHE A 246 -2.19 -11.13 8.45
CA PHE A 246 -2.13 -10.98 6.99
C PHE A 246 -0.87 -10.25 6.55
N ILE A 247 -0.23 -10.77 5.51
CA ILE A 247 0.84 -10.07 4.78
C ILE A 247 0.44 -10.05 3.31
N TYR A 248 0.19 -8.87 2.81
CA TYR A 248 -0.36 -8.61 1.48
C TYR A 248 0.63 -7.83 0.63
N VAL A 249 0.87 -8.26 -0.59
CA VAL A 249 1.72 -7.58 -1.56
C VAL A 249 0.85 -6.99 -2.67
N THR A 250 1.08 -5.73 -3.01
CA THR A 250 0.43 -5.06 -4.14
C THR A 250 1.33 -3.98 -4.72
N HIS A 251 1.04 -3.56 -5.94
CA HIS A 251 1.53 -2.34 -6.55
C HIS A 251 0.44 -1.24 -6.60
N ASP A 252 -0.78 -1.55 -6.18
CA ASP A 252 -1.94 -0.63 -6.16
C ASP A 252 -2.00 0.10 -4.82
N GLN A 253 -1.84 1.43 -4.86
CA GLN A 253 -1.88 2.28 -3.67
C GLN A 253 -3.26 2.25 -3.00
N THR A 254 -4.35 2.16 -3.78
CA THR A 254 -5.71 2.14 -3.24
C THR A 254 -5.95 0.87 -2.43
N GLU A 255 -5.39 -0.27 -2.87
CA GLU A 255 -5.41 -1.50 -2.08
C GLU A 255 -4.65 -1.32 -0.77
N ALA A 256 -3.43 -0.76 -0.83
CA ALA A 256 -2.61 -0.52 0.35
C ALA A 256 -3.32 0.38 1.36
N MET A 257 -3.85 1.53 0.91
CA MET A 257 -4.54 2.51 1.75
C MET A 257 -5.83 1.98 2.40
N THR A 258 -6.51 1.01 1.76
CA THR A 258 -7.83 0.53 2.22
C THR A 258 -7.79 -0.77 3.01
N LEU A 259 -6.78 -1.60 2.81
CA LEU A 259 -6.67 -2.93 3.44
C LEU A 259 -5.75 -2.95 4.65
N GLY A 260 -4.67 -2.19 4.64
CA GLY A 260 -3.61 -2.26 5.64
C GLY A 260 -3.95 -1.58 6.97
N ASP A 261 -3.56 -2.19 8.08
CA ASP A 261 -3.40 -1.49 9.35
C ASP A 261 -2.14 -0.63 9.30
N ARG A 262 -1.06 -1.21 8.79
CA ARG A 262 0.16 -0.50 8.40
C ARG A 262 0.56 -0.86 6.98
N ILE A 263 1.21 0.10 6.34
CA ILE A 263 1.77 0.00 5.00
C ILE A 263 3.30 0.04 5.14
N VAL A 264 3.97 -0.85 4.42
CA VAL A 264 5.43 -0.84 4.25
C VAL A 264 5.73 -0.44 2.81
N ILE A 265 6.24 0.76 2.62
CA ILE A 265 6.59 1.30 1.32
C ILE A 265 8.02 0.90 1.00
N MET A 266 8.22 0.24 -0.13
CA MET A 266 9.52 -0.29 -0.56
C MET A 266 9.99 0.35 -1.86
N LYS A 267 11.30 0.63 -1.95
CA LYS A 267 11.99 1.04 -3.18
C LYS A 267 13.38 0.39 -3.23
N ASP A 268 13.76 -0.19 -4.35
CA ASP A 268 15.10 -0.71 -4.64
C ASP A 268 15.66 -1.66 -3.55
N GLY A 269 14.78 -2.50 -2.97
CA GLY A 269 15.14 -3.46 -1.93
C GLY A 269 15.11 -2.92 -0.49
N PHE A 270 14.85 -1.62 -0.30
CA PHE A 270 14.82 -0.98 1.02
C PHE A 270 13.41 -0.58 1.43
N ILE A 271 13.17 -0.57 2.74
CA ILE A 271 12.00 0.08 3.34
C ILE A 271 12.23 1.59 3.29
N GLN A 272 11.27 2.33 2.73
CA GLN A 272 11.28 3.79 2.70
C GLN A 272 10.52 4.38 3.88
N GLN A 273 9.36 3.79 4.21
CA GLN A 273 8.54 4.19 5.35
C GLN A 273 7.64 3.03 5.79
N ILE A 274 7.36 2.96 7.08
CA ILE A 274 6.33 2.11 7.70
C ILE A 274 5.41 3.03 8.49
N GLY A 275 4.11 2.90 8.32
CA GLY A 275 3.10 3.68 9.05
C GLY A 275 1.70 3.23 8.74
N THR A 276 0.72 3.78 9.45
CA THR A 276 -0.69 3.64 9.08
C THR A 276 -0.95 4.31 7.72
N PRO A 277 -2.03 3.96 7.00
CA PRO A 277 -2.39 4.64 5.75
C PRO A 277 -2.40 6.16 5.87
N GLN A 278 -2.99 6.70 6.95
CA GLN A 278 -3.07 8.14 7.17
C GLN A 278 -1.69 8.75 7.43
N GLU A 279 -0.85 8.12 8.26
CA GLU A 279 0.50 8.62 8.55
C GLU A 279 1.37 8.72 7.30
N VAL A 280 1.37 7.70 6.42
CA VAL A 280 2.19 7.74 5.20
C VAL A 280 1.67 8.75 4.18
N PHE A 281 0.38 9.06 4.21
CA PHE A 281 -0.24 10.08 3.37
C PHE A 281 0.05 11.49 3.86
N ASP A 282 -0.16 11.75 5.17
CA ASP A 282 -0.03 13.08 5.78
C ASP A 282 1.43 13.44 6.10
N HIS A 283 2.27 12.42 6.34
CA HIS A 283 3.64 12.62 6.84
C HIS A 283 4.64 11.76 6.05
N PRO A 284 4.80 12.02 4.73
CA PRO A 284 5.74 11.28 3.91
C PRO A 284 7.18 11.53 4.36
N ALA A 285 7.96 10.46 4.58
CA ALA A 285 9.32 10.54 5.09
C ALA A 285 10.32 11.11 4.08
N ASN A 286 10.04 11.01 2.79
CA ASN A 286 10.92 11.49 1.72
C ASN A 286 10.13 11.79 0.43
N LEU A 287 10.78 12.37 -0.56
CA LEU A 287 10.20 12.71 -1.87
C LEU A 287 9.60 11.50 -2.57
N PHE A 288 10.27 10.34 -2.48
CA PHE A 288 9.73 9.14 -3.10
C PHE A 288 8.38 8.74 -2.51
N VAL A 289 8.25 8.69 -1.19
CA VAL A 289 6.98 8.35 -0.52
C VAL A 289 5.90 9.36 -0.87
N ALA A 290 6.24 10.66 -0.84
CA ALA A 290 5.33 11.74 -1.16
C ALA A 290 4.76 11.65 -2.59
N GLY A 291 5.60 11.34 -3.57
CA GLY A 291 5.20 11.17 -4.97
C GLY A 291 4.57 9.80 -5.25
N PHE A 292 4.94 8.77 -4.48
CA PHE A 292 4.38 7.43 -4.68
C PHE A 292 2.98 7.28 -4.09
N ILE A 293 2.67 7.89 -2.95
CA ILE A 293 1.35 7.79 -2.28
C ILE A 293 0.46 8.96 -2.67
N GLY A 294 -0.69 8.64 -3.26
CA GLY A 294 -1.71 9.58 -3.73
C GLY A 294 -1.93 9.51 -5.23
N THR A 295 -3.18 9.73 -5.68
CA THR A 295 -3.57 9.74 -7.09
C THR A 295 -4.54 10.89 -7.32
N PRO A 296 -4.14 11.94 -8.05
CA PRO A 296 -2.81 12.17 -8.62
C PRO A 296 -1.68 12.28 -7.59
N GLN A 297 -0.43 12.17 -8.05
CA GLN A 297 0.73 12.31 -7.17
C GLN A 297 0.88 13.73 -6.63
N MET A 298 1.66 13.90 -5.56
CA MET A 298 2.01 15.21 -4.99
C MET A 298 2.73 16.08 -6.01
N ASN A 299 2.37 17.35 -6.09
CA ASN A 299 3.12 18.33 -6.87
C ASN A 299 4.40 18.73 -6.14
N PHE A 300 5.47 18.91 -6.88
CA PHE A 300 6.77 19.35 -6.34
C PHE A 300 7.19 20.66 -6.99
N PHE A 301 7.68 21.59 -6.17
CA PHE A 301 8.16 22.90 -6.59
C PHE A 301 9.55 23.15 -6.04
N ASP A 302 10.35 23.90 -6.80
CA ASP A 302 11.57 24.50 -6.29
C ASP A 302 11.24 25.70 -5.42
N ALA A 303 11.74 25.73 -4.19
CA ALA A 303 11.42 26.77 -3.22
C ALA A 303 12.60 27.01 -2.28
N LYS A 304 12.48 28.05 -1.45
CA LYS A 304 13.43 28.35 -0.38
C LYS A 304 12.73 28.34 0.96
N LEU A 305 13.32 27.62 1.91
CA LEU A 305 12.94 27.70 3.30
C LEU A 305 13.64 28.92 3.89
N VAL A 306 12.87 29.90 4.37
CA VAL A 306 13.34 31.15 4.92
C VAL A 306 12.75 31.39 6.31
N LYS A 307 13.33 32.33 7.06
CA LYS A 307 12.74 32.86 8.31
C LYS A 307 12.24 34.26 8.09
N ASN A 308 10.98 34.50 8.44
CA ASN A 308 10.40 35.85 8.43
C ASN A 308 11.04 36.73 9.51
N SER A 309 10.74 38.02 9.50
CA SER A 309 11.21 39.01 10.52
C SER A 309 10.94 38.58 11.96
N ASP A 310 9.88 37.83 12.18
CA ASP A 310 9.45 37.30 13.49
C ASP A 310 10.14 35.97 13.85
N GLY A 311 11.11 35.51 13.03
CA GLY A 311 11.84 34.27 13.22
C GLY A 311 11.07 33.00 12.87
N LYS A 312 9.87 33.13 12.29
CA LYS A 312 9.03 32.00 11.85
C LYS A 312 9.45 31.47 10.47
N TYR A 313 9.41 30.16 10.31
CA TYR A 313 9.69 29.53 9.03
C TYR A 313 8.57 29.79 8.01
N ALA A 314 8.97 30.14 6.81
CA ALA A 314 8.11 30.29 5.65
C ALA A 314 8.77 29.65 4.43
N VAL A 315 7.98 29.30 3.44
CA VAL A 315 8.44 28.85 2.13
C VAL A 315 8.26 29.97 1.13
N ALA A 316 9.36 30.39 0.52
CA ALA A 316 9.37 31.38 -0.56
C ALA A 316 9.32 30.67 -1.91
N ILE A 317 8.31 30.99 -2.73
CA ILE A 317 8.09 30.45 -4.08
C ILE A 317 7.50 31.56 -4.97
N ASP A 318 8.06 31.81 -6.14
CA ASP A 318 7.57 32.77 -7.15
C ASP A 318 7.19 34.16 -6.57
N GLY A 319 7.99 34.64 -5.63
CA GLY A 319 7.75 35.93 -4.96
C GLY A 319 6.67 35.92 -3.87
N ILE A 320 6.11 34.76 -3.55
CA ILE A 320 5.13 34.57 -2.49
C ILE A 320 5.82 33.87 -1.30
N ASN A 321 5.51 34.34 -0.09
CA ASN A 321 5.94 33.72 1.16
C ASN A 321 4.74 33.06 1.86
N VAL A 322 4.79 31.74 2.01
CA VAL A 322 3.79 30.96 2.71
C VAL A 322 4.31 30.59 4.10
N GLU A 323 3.77 31.21 5.17
CA GLU A 323 4.12 30.87 6.55
C GLU A 323 3.67 29.45 6.87
N LEU A 324 4.58 28.62 7.39
CA LEU A 324 4.27 27.24 7.78
C LEU A 324 3.42 27.21 9.06
N ALA A 325 2.59 26.16 9.22
CA ALA A 325 1.73 25.98 10.39
C ALA A 325 2.55 25.79 11.69
N GLU A 326 1.93 26.07 12.84
CA GLU A 326 2.61 26.08 14.15
C GLU A 326 3.30 24.75 14.51
N ASP A 327 2.67 23.63 14.19
CA ASP A 327 3.23 22.29 14.43
C ASP A 327 4.51 22.04 13.60
N LYS A 328 4.57 22.55 12.37
CA LYS A 328 5.74 22.48 11.48
C LYS A 328 6.83 23.44 11.96
N GLN A 329 6.45 24.64 12.42
CA GLN A 329 7.37 25.59 13.07
C GLN A 329 8.11 24.94 14.24
N ALA A 330 7.36 24.26 15.12
CA ALA A 330 7.93 23.60 16.28
C ALA A 330 8.93 22.49 15.89
N ARG A 331 8.60 21.68 14.89
CA ARG A 331 9.46 20.58 14.42
C ARG A 331 10.75 21.07 13.77
N LEU A 332 10.65 22.05 12.86
CA LEU A 332 11.81 22.65 12.19
C LEU A 332 12.71 23.38 13.18
N SER A 333 12.13 24.09 14.16
CA SER A 333 12.86 24.76 15.23
C SER A 333 13.57 23.78 16.14
N ALA A 334 12.93 22.67 16.53
CA ALA A 334 13.54 21.64 17.36
C ALA A 334 14.79 21.02 16.73
N LYS A 335 14.81 20.94 15.40
CA LYS A 335 15.95 20.44 14.60
C LYS A 335 16.96 21.55 14.22
N ASN A 336 16.68 22.81 14.55
CA ASN A 336 17.47 23.97 14.13
C ASN A 336 17.75 23.97 12.61
N VAL A 337 16.72 23.68 11.79
CA VAL A 337 16.89 23.62 10.33
C VAL A 337 17.32 24.99 9.81
N PRO A 338 18.44 25.09 9.05
CA PRO A 338 18.87 26.35 8.48
C PRO A 338 17.99 26.77 7.30
N GLU A 339 18.05 28.06 6.95
CA GLU A 339 17.52 28.53 5.66
C GLU A 339 18.29 27.85 4.52
N GLN A 340 17.55 27.31 3.54
CA GLN A 340 18.13 26.55 2.45
C GLN A 340 17.19 26.41 1.26
N ASP A 341 17.75 26.04 0.11
CA ASP A 341 16.95 25.60 -1.03
C ASP A 341 16.29 24.24 -0.72
N VAL A 342 15.01 24.13 -1.00
CA VAL A 342 14.19 22.96 -0.67
C VAL A 342 13.32 22.55 -1.86
N THR A 343 12.85 21.31 -1.83
CA THR A 343 11.72 20.90 -2.65
C THR A 343 10.45 20.99 -1.81
N LEU A 344 9.51 21.83 -2.26
CA LEU A 344 8.21 21.97 -1.64
C LEU A 344 7.25 20.95 -2.26
N GLY A 345 6.54 20.16 -1.44
CA GLY A 345 5.50 19.25 -1.86
C GLY A 345 4.11 19.73 -1.45
N VAL A 346 3.16 19.75 -2.38
CA VAL A 346 1.74 20.08 -2.11
C VAL A 346 0.85 19.13 -2.88
N ARG A 347 -0.14 18.53 -2.21
CA ARG A 347 -1.07 17.63 -2.87
C ARG A 347 -2.04 18.38 -3.77
N PRO A 348 -2.48 17.76 -4.91
CA PRO A 348 -3.35 18.37 -5.90
C PRO A 348 -4.67 18.92 -5.35
N ASP A 349 -5.24 18.26 -4.35
CA ASP A 349 -6.51 18.61 -3.68
C ASP A 349 -6.36 19.73 -2.63
N HIS A 350 -5.13 20.08 -2.28
CA HIS A 350 -4.83 21.16 -1.33
C HIS A 350 -4.46 22.49 -2.02
N ILE A 351 -4.36 22.49 -3.34
CA ILE A 351 -4.11 23.71 -4.11
C ILE A 351 -5.45 24.34 -4.49
N MET A 352 -5.60 25.63 -4.24
CA MET A 352 -6.80 26.41 -4.57
C MET A 352 -6.49 27.43 -5.66
N LEU A 353 -7.46 27.69 -6.54
CA LEU A 353 -7.39 28.77 -7.50
C LEU A 353 -7.88 30.07 -6.84
N CYS A 354 -7.16 31.16 -7.08
CA CYS A 354 -7.45 32.46 -6.46
C CYS A 354 -7.09 33.63 -7.40
N ALA A 355 -7.29 34.88 -6.95
CA ALA A 355 -6.93 36.07 -7.73
C ALA A 355 -5.42 36.34 -7.73
N ASP A 356 -4.74 36.04 -6.62
CA ASP A 356 -3.30 36.28 -6.42
C ASP A 356 -2.62 34.98 -5.97
N GLY A 357 -1.49 34.62 -6.57
CA GLY A 357 -0.80 33.38 -6.24
C GLY A 357 0.30 33.03 -7.25
N VAL A 358 0.75 31.79 -7.20
CA VAL A 358 1.69 31.22 -8.19
C VAL A 358 0.97 31.17 -9.55
N LYS A 359 1.53 31.82 -10.56
CA LYS A 359 0.94 31.92 -11.90
C LYS A 359 1.20 30.66 -12.71
N GLY A 360 0.18 30.25 -13.47
CA GLY A 360 0.31 29.14 -14.41
C GLY A 360 -0.70 29.24 -15.55
N THR A 361 -0.47 28.44 -16.58
CA THR A 361 -1.34 28.33 -17.76
C THR A 361 -1.94 26.94 -17.80
N VAL A 362 -3.25 26.85 -18.03
CA VAL A 362 -3.95 25.55 -18.14
C VAL A 362 -3.61 24.91 -19.48
N ASP A 363 -2.94 23.75 -19.43
CA ASP A 363 -2.63 22.96 -20.62
C ASP A 363 -3.74 21.97 -20.94
N VAL A 364 -4.25 21.28 -19.93
CA VAL A 364 -5.30 20.25 -20.07
C VAL A 364 -6.32 20.38 -18.93
N SER A 365 -7.59 20.22 -19.26
CA SER A 365 -8.71 20.19 -18.31
C SER A 365 -9.44 18.86 -18.45
N GLU A 366 -9.34 17.98 -17.45
CA GLU A 366 -9.97 16.66 -17.44
C GLU A 366 -11.21 16.65 -16.54
N LEU A 367 -12.40 16.51 -17.12
CA LEU A 367 -13.64 16.40 -16.35
C LEU A 367 -13.82 14.96 -15.82
N MET A 368 -13.66 14.79 -14.50
CA MET A 368 -13.80 13.50 -13.81
C MET A 368 -15.19 13.27 -13.18
N GLY A 369 -16.16 14.11 -13.52
CA GLY A 369 -17.53 14.05 -13.00
C GLY A 369 -17.72 14.87 -11.72
N SER A 370 -17.16 14.46 -10.60
CA SER A 370 -17.22 15.18 -9.32
C SER A 370 -16.16 16.26 -9.16
N SER A 371 -15.14 16.25 -10.02
CA SER A 371 -14.04 17.21 -10.03
C SER A 371 -13.54 17.46 -11.45
N VAL A 372 -12.78 18.52 -11.62
CA VAL A 372 -11.96 18.80 -12.80
C VAL A 372 -10.50 18.72 -12.37
N HIS A 373 -9.70 17.92 -13.09
CA HIS A 373 -8.26 17.88 -12.89
C HIS A 373 -7.63 18.82 -13.93
N LEU A 374 -6.96 19.86 -13.45
CA LEU A 374 -6.26 20.83 -14.28
C LEU A 374 -4.79 20.49 -14.30
N HIS A 375 -4.25 20.29 -15.49
CA HIS A 375 -2.81 20.25 -15.73
C HIS A 375 -2.37 21.65 -16.09
N ILE A 376 -1.48 22.22 -15.28
CA ILE A 376 -1.09 23.62 -15.34
C ILE A 376 0.43 23.70 -15.47
N SER A 377 0.93 24.34 -16.52
CA SER A 377 2.34 24.70 -16.64
C SER A 377 2.64 25.96 -15.86
N THR A 378 3.63 25.92 -14.99
CA THR A 378 4.28 27.09 -14.41
C THR A 378 5.63 27.32 -15.11
N HIS A 379 6.42 28.33 -14.71
CA HIS A 379 7.73 28.63 -15.32
C HIS A 379 8.67 27.43 -15.32
N ASP A 380 8.61 26.58 -14.26
CA ASP A 380 9.60 25.51 -14.03
C ASP A 380 8.94 24.13 -13.79
N HIS A 381 7.61 24.06 -13.64
CA HIS A 381 6.95 22.81 -13.19
C HIS A 381 5.59 22.58 -13.84
N ASP A 382 5.25 21.30 -14.05
CA ASP A 382 3.90 20.85 -14.35
C ASP A 382 3.16 20.53 -13.05
N VAL A 383 2.01 21.16 -12.86
CA VAL A 383 1.22 21.09 -11.62
C VAL A 383 -0.16 20.53 -11.92
N VAL A 384 -0.63 19.60 -11.10
CA VAL A 384 -2.02 19.12 -11.16
C VAL A 384 -2.83 19.73 -10.03
N VAL A 385 -3.99 20.33 -10.36
CA VAL A 385 -4.92 20.90 -9.37
C VAL A 385 -6.27 20.23 -9.51
N ILE A 386 -6.86 19.82 -8.39
CA ILE A 386 -8.19 19.21 -8.33
C ILE A 386 -9.21 20.26 -7.90
N VAL A 387 -10.12 20.63 -8.82
CA VAL A 387 -11.19 21.57 -8.55
C VAL A 387 -12.52 20.83 -8.43
N PRO A 388 -13.21 20.85 -7.26
CA PRO A 388 -14.54 20.23 -7.12
C PRO A 388 -15.57 20.92 -8.02
N THR A 389 -16.42 20.14 -8.71
CA THR A 389 -17.45 20.69 -9.62
C THR A 389 -18.66 21.26 -8.89
N ASN A 390 -18.99 20.81 -7.67
CA ASN A 390 -20.14 21.23 -6.86
C ASN A 390 -21.46 21.36 -7.65
N GLY A 391 -21.65 20.49 -8.67
CA GLY A 391 -22.82 20.50 -9.56
C GLY A 391 -22.72 21.46 -10.75
N ASN A 392 -21.75 22.37 -10.79
CA ASN A 392 -21.43 23.23 -11.92
C ASN A 392 -19.98 23.00 -12.31
N ALA A 393 -19.74 22.32 -13.42
CA ALA A 393 -18.38 22.16 -13.94
C ALA A 393 -17.87 23.56 -14.36
N ALA A 394 -16.89 24.08 -13.62
CA ALA A 394 -16.17 25.26 -14.04
C ALA A 394 -15.42 24.92 -15.35
N HIS A 395 -15.59 25.77 -16.35
CA HIS A 395 -14.92 25.61 -17.64
C HIS A 395 -13.58 26.34 -17.60
N PHE A 396 -12.50 25.56 -17.69
CA PHE A 396 -11.13 26.08 -17.76
C PHE A 396 -10.60 25.81 -19.18
N PRO A 397 -10.69 26.77 -20.11
CA PRO A 397 -10.17 26.59 -21.46
C PRO A 397 -8.66 26.39 -21.46
N MET A 398 -8.16 25.58 -22.38
CA MET A 398 -6.72 25.46 -22.64
C MET A 398 -6.15 26.87 -22.97
N GLY A 399 -5.00 27.18 -22.38
CA GLY A 399 -4.33 28.48 -22.50
C GLY A 399 -4.85 29.56 -21.56
N SER A 400 -5.84 29.27 -20.70
CA SER A 400 -6.28 30.25 -19.69
C SER A 400 -5.23 30.39 -18.58
N GLU A 401 -4.99 31.64 -18.16
CA GLU A 401 -4.14 31.97 -17.03
C GLU A 401 -4.90 31.74 -15.73
N VAL A 402 -4.23 31.12 -14.74
CA VAL A 402 -4.75 30.88 -13.40
C VAL A 402 -3.70 31.22 -12.36
N ASN A 403 -4.13 31.58 -11.17
CA ASN A 403 -3.24 31.72 -10.02
C ASN A 403 -3.59 30.67 -8.96
N MET A 404 -2.57 30.11 -8.34
CA MET A 404 -2.66 29.02 -7.38
C MET A 404 -2.14 29.45 -6.02
N ILE A 405 -2.82 29.02 -4.95
CA ILE A 405 -2.38 29.20 -3.56
C ILE A 405 -2.57 27.93 -2.76
N PHE A 406 -1.78 27.78 -1.72
CA PHE A 406 -1.89 26.69 -0.74
C PHE A 406 -1.55 27.19 0.65
N GLY A 407 -2.06 26.52 1.69
CA GLY A 407 -1.77 26.87 3.08
C GLY A 407 -0.48 26.21 3.58
N GLY A 408 0.18 26.84 4.56
CA GLY A 408 1.38 26.30 5.17
C GLY A 408 1.17 25.00 5.97
N ASN A 409 -0.07 24.68 6.33
CA ASN A 409 -0.43 23.44 6.99
C ASN A 409 -0.32 22.21 6.06
N VAL A 410 -0.49 22.39 4.76
CA VAL A 410 -0.45 21.33 3.74
C VAL A 410 0.85 21.31 2.94
N ALA A 411 1.74 22.28 3.17
CA ALA A 411 3.03 22.39 2.53
C ALA A 411 4.05 21.45 3.18
N HIS A 412 4.67 20.54 2.44
CA HIS A 412 5.73 19.64 2.92
C HIS A 412 7.07 20.10 2.41
N VAL A 413 8.08 20.11 3.30
CA VAL A 413 9.41 20.64 2.98
C VAL A 413 10.44 19.51 2.95
N PHE A 414 11.06 19.28 1.78
CA PHE A 414 12.07 18.25 1.60
C PHE A 414 13.44 18.87 1.30
N SER A 415 14.48 18.28 1.86
CA SER A 415 15.86 18.63 1.52
C SER A 415 16.16 18.29 0.06
N LYS A 416 16.72 19.24 -0.71
CA LYS A 416 17.18 18.96 -2.08
C LYS A 416 18.35 17.95 -2.14
N GLU A 417 19.20 17.92 -1.11
CA GLU A 417 20.37 17.08 -1.05
C GLU A 417 20.02 15.62 -0.69
N THR A 418 19.19 15.44 0.37
CA THR A 418 18.91 14.12 0.94
C THR A 418 17.56 13.54 0.53
N GLU A 419 16.71 14.32 -0.14
CA GLU A 419 15.32 14.03 -0.46
C GLU A 419 14.42 13.73 0.76
N LYS A 420 14.95 13.87 1.99
CA LYS A 420 14.22 13.62 3.22
C LYS A 420 13.34 14.79 3.60
N ASN A 421 12.22 14.48 4.23
CA ASN A 421 11.34 15.46 4.84
C ASN A 421 12.06 16.14 6.02
N LEU A 422 12.18 17.46 6.01
CA LEU A 422 12.85 18.22 7.05
C LEU A 422 12.06 18.32 8.35
N GLU A 423 10.75 18.08 8.27
CA GLU A 423 9.84 18.11 9.42
C GLU A 423 9.96 16.85 10.30
N TRP A 424 10.40 15.68 9.75
CA TRP A 424 10.39 14.36 10.40
C TRP A 424 11.75 13.71 10.63
#